data_485b5b54353a5f466aeedf8188c50556
#
_entry.id   485b5b54353a5f466aeedf8188c50556
#
_cell.length_a   1.000
_cell.length_b   1.000
_cell.length_c   1.000
_cell.angle_alpha   90.00
_cell.angle_beta   90.00
_cell.angle_gamma   90.00
#
_symmetry.space_group_name_H-M   'P 1'
#
loop_
_entity.id
_entity.type
_entity.pdbx_description
1 polymer ?
#
loop_
_entity_poly.entity_id
_entity_poly.type
_entity_poly.pdbx_seq_one_letter_code
_entity_poly.pdbx_strand_id
1 'polypeptide(L)'
;MTGIALGPKSARAQAAATATATWTKPTDSELKRRLTPLQYQVTQQAATETPFNNLYWNNHEAGIYVDVVSGEVLFSSLDKYESGTGWPSFTRPLVSANIKTGDDRTIGMERTEVRSTHANSHLGHVFDDGPRPTGLRYCMNSAAMRFIPVAKLGDAGYGEYAKLFSKAK
;
A
#
# COMPACT_ATOMS: atom_id res chain seq x y z
N MET A 1 -0.30 24.78 40.70
CA MET A 1 -0.27 24.91 39.24
C MET A 1 0.35 23.63 38.66
N THR A 2 -0.48 22.70 38.32
CA THR A 2 -0.04 21.40 37.74
C THR A 2 -0.29 21.45 36.24
N GLY A 3 0.78 21.66 35.49
CA GLY A 3 0.75 21.55 34.02
C GLY A 3 0.69 20.11 33.62
N ILE A 4 -0.40 19.71 33.01
CA ILE A 4 -0.55 18.37 32.39
C ILE A 4 0.18 18.43 31.06
N ALA A 5 1.33 17.78 30.98
CA ALA A 5 2.03 17.57 29.72
C ALA A 5 1.22 16.55 28.89
N LEU A 6 0.58 17.02 27.84
CA LEU A 6 -0.03 16.15 26.83
C LEU A 6 1.08 15.43 26.08
N GLY A 7 1.20 14.13 26.34
CA GLY A 7 2.21 13.27 25.71
C GLY A 7 1.99 13.04 24.21
N PRO A 8 2.97 12.47 23.51
CA PRO A 8 3.03 12.40 22.04
C PRO A 8 2.00 11.48 21.35
N LYS A 9 1.01 10.98 22.08
CA LYS A 9 -0.03 10.08 21.54
C LYS A 9 -1.07 10.76 20.65
N SER A 10 -1.25 12.08 20.80
CA SER A 10 -2.30 12.81 20.07
C SER A 10 -1.91 13.15 18.62
N ALA A 11 -0.62 13.30 18.34
CA ALA A 11 -0.14 13.67 17.00
C ALA A 11 -0.25 12.55 15.95
N ARG A 12 -0.19 11.27 16.37
CA ARG A 12 -0.26 10.13 15.45
C ARG A 12 -1.68 9.76 15.02
N ALA A 13 -2.66 9.95 15.90
CA ALA A 13 -4.06 9.68 15.58
C ALA A 13 -4.65 10.74 14.62
N GLN A 14 -4.21 11.99 14.75
CA GLN A 14 -4.64 13.07 13.86
C GLN A 14 -4.08 12.94 12.43
N ALA A 15 -2.89 12.36 12.26
CA ALA A 15 -2.28 12.20 10.94
C ALA A 15 -3.04 11.21 10.04
N ALA A 16 -3.69 10.20 10.60
CA ALA A 16 -4.45 9.23 9.82
C ALA A 16 -5.85 9.75 9.40
N ALA A 17 -6.48 10.56 10.25
CA ALA A 17 -7.81 11.10 9.98
C ALA A 17 -7.81 12.30 9.03
N THR A 18 -6.68 13.01 8.91
CA THR A 18 -6.53 14.18 8.04
C THR A 18 -5.82 13.89 6.73
N ALA A 19 -5.45 12.63 6.48
CA ALA A 19 -4.65 12.24 5.32
C ALA A 19 -5.31 12.54 3.97
N THR A 20 -6.63 12.72 3.92
CA THR A 20 -7.36 12.99 2.67
C THR A 20 -7.39 14.46 2.24
N ALA A 21 -7.25 15.41 3.18
CA ALA A 21 -7.46 16.83 2.89
C ALA A 21 -6.18 17.69 2.93
N THR A 22 -5.16 17.30 3.71
CA THR A 22 -4.00 18.16 3.98
C THR A 22 -2.64 17.48 3.80
N TRP A 23 -2.62 16.21 3.34
CA TRP A 23 -1.37 15.50 3.18
C TRP A 23 -0.53 16.10 2.04
N THR A 24 0.71 16.44 2.34
CA THR A 24 1.67 16.95 1.36
C THR A 24 2.80 15.95 1.19
N LYS A 25 3.12 15.63 -0.06
CA LYS A 25 4.22 14.71 -0.36
C LYS A 25 5.54 15.29 0.17
N PRO A 26 6.36 14.49 0.89
CA PRO A 26 7.69 14.92 1.33
C PRO A 26 8.58 15.29 0.14
N THR A 27 9.59 16.12 0.39
CA THR A 27 10.59 16.46 -0.62
C THR A 27 11.42 15.22 -1.01
N ASP A 28 12.05 15.25 -2.16
CA ASP A 28 12.90 14.15 -2.63
C ASP A 28 14.00 13.81 -1.62
N SER A 29 14.64 14.80 -1.03
CA SER A 29 15.67 14.54 -0.01
C SER A 29 15.12 13.93 1.28
N GLU A 30 13.89 14.27 1.68
CA GLU A 30 13.22 13.62 2.81
C GLU A 30 12.85 12.18 2.50
N LEU A 31 12.37 11.90 1.29
CA LEU A 31 12.06 10.54 0.85
C LEU A 31 13.31 9.66 0.87
N LYS A 32 14.44 10.17 0.38
CA LYS A 32 15.73 9.45 0.43
C LYS A 32 16.19 9.14 1.85
N ARG A 33 15.87 9.99 2.83
CA ARG A 33 16.19 9.73 4.24
C ARG A 33 15.24 8.74 4.91
N ARG A 34 13.95 8.78 4.55
CA ARG A 34 12.91 7.96 5.20
C ARG A 34 12.80 6.56 4.63
N LEU A 35 13.05 6.41 3.35
CA LEU A 35 12.87 5.16 2.62
C LEU A 35 14.19 4.40 2.53
N THR A 36 14.12 3.08 2.48
CA THR A 36 15.27 2.28 2.06
C THR A 36 15.57 2.57 0.59
N PRO A 37 16.81 2.28 0.11
CA PRO A 37 17.10 2.45 -1.31
C PRO A 37 16.13 1.73 -2.24
N LEU A 38 15.71 0.51 -1.89
CA LEU A 38 14.75 -0.26 -2.68
C LEU A 38 13.36 0.39 -2.69
N GLN A 39 12.86 0.83 -1.52
CA GLN A 39 11.59 1.54 -1.44
C GLN A 39 11.59 2.81 -2.28
N TYR A 40 12.68 3.56 -2.24
CA TYR A 40 12.83 4.78 -3.05
C TYR A 40 12.84 4.44 -4.55
N GLN A 41 13.63 3.48 -4.97
CA GLN A 41 13.72 3.06 -6.37
C GLN A 41 12.37 2.58 -6.91
N VAL A 42 11.63 1.79 -6.14
CA VAL A 42 10.32 1.28 -6.56
C VAL A 42 9.30 2.41 -6.63
N THR A 43 9.15 3.19 -5.56
CA THR A 43 8.07 4.19 -5.48
C THR A 43 8.33 5.43 -6.32
N GLN A 44 9.60 5.86 -6.44
CA GLN A 44 9.97 7.12 -7.10
C GLN A 44 10.57 6.92 -8.49
N GLN A 45 11.14 5.77 -8.78
CA GLN A 45 11.82 5.49 -10.05
C GLN A 45 11.17 4.33 -10.82
N ALA A 46 10.03 3.85 -10.38
CA ALA A 46 9.26 2.76 -11.00
C ALA A 46 10.08 1.47 -11.21
N ALA A 47 10.98 1.17 -10.28
CA ALA A 47 11.71 -0.10 -10.30
C ALA A 47 10.78 -1.27 -9.93
N THR A 48 11.18 -2.46 -10.31
CA THR A 48 10.48 -3.72 -10.00
C THR A 48 11.37 -4.59 -9.13
N GLU A 49 10.80 -5.15 -8.07
CA GLU A 49 11.49 -6.12 -7.21
C GLU A 49 11.71 -7.45 -7.90
N THR A 50 12.63 -8.26 -7.37
CA THR A 50 12.86 -9.63 -7.83
C THR A 50 11.69 -10.54 -7.44
N PRO A 51 11.15 -11.33 -8.36
CA PRO A 51 10.07 -12.27 -8.04
C PRO A 51 10.55 -13.31 -7.02
N PHE A 52 9.68 -13.72 -6.11
CA PHE A 52 9.93 -14.66 -5.03
C PHE A 52 11.02 -14.23 -4.04
N ASN A 53 11.52 -13.00 -4.16
CA ASN A 53 12.50 -12.41 -3.27
C ASN A 53 12.08 -10.99 -2.89
N ASN A 54 10.97 -10.88 -2.19
CA ASN A 54 10.42 -9.64 -1.66
C ASN A 54 9.55 -9.96 -0.43
N LEU A 55 9.18 -8.95 0.35
CA LEU A 55 8.63 -9.15 1.69
C LEU A 55 7.27 -9.87 1.73
N TYR A 56 6.38 -9.60 0.76
CA TYR A 56 4.98 -9.97 0.91
C TYR A 56 4.44 -10.92 -0.16
N TRP A 57 5.28 -11.44 -1.06
CA TRP A 57 4.79 -12.33 -2.10
C TRP A 57 4.05 -13.56 -1.54
N ASN A 58 4.53 -14.09 -0.41
CA ASN A 58 3.94 -15.25 0.27
C ASN A 58 3.39 -14.91 1.67
N ASN A 59 3.06 -13.66 1.93
CA ASN A 59 2.45 -13.27 3.20
C ASN A 59 0.96 -13.65 3.20
N HIS A 60 0.58 -14.52 4.15
CA HIS A 60 -0.81 -15.01 4.33
C HIS A 60 -1.48 -14.45 5.58
N GLU A 61 -0.81 -13.56 6.30
CA GLU A 61 -1.32 -12.97 7.53
C GLU A 61 -2.49 -12.02 7.23
N ALA A 62 -3.52 -12.02 8.09
CA ALA A 62 -4.65 -11.13 7.96
C ALA A 62 -4.26 -9.68 8.30
N GLY A 63 -4.59 -8.75 7.42
CA GLY A 63 -4.30 -7.35 7.61
C GLY A 63 -4.49 -6.53 6.33
N ILE A 64 -3.99 -5.31 6.36
CA ILE A 64 -4.08 -4.38 5.23
C ILE A 64 -2.69 -3.95 4.76
N TYR A 65 -2.64 -3.50 3.51
CA TYR A 65 -1.43 -2.96 2.88
C TYR A 65 -1.66 -1.48 2.58
N VAL A 66 -0.76 -0.65 3.06
CA VAL A 66 -0.82 0.81 2.90
C VAL A 66 0.41 1.30 2.13
N ASP A 67 0.29 2.46 1.50
CA ASP A 67 1.42 3.10 0.81
C ASP A 67 2.55 3.40 1.80
N VAL A 68 3.79 3.03 1.44
CA VAL A 68 4.94 3.22 2.33
C VAL A 68 5.30 4.70 2.51
N VAL A 69 4.91 5.55 1.58
CA VAL A 69 5.19 7.00 1.61
C VAL A 69 4.09 7.76 2.35
N SER A 70 2.83 7.58 1.94
CA SER A 70 1.69 8.37 2.45
C SER A 70 0.91 7.68 3.57
N GLY A 71 0.95 6.36 3.65
CA GLY A 71 0.09 5.59 4.55
C GLY A 71 -1.34 5.42 4.04
N GLU A 72 -1.66 5.86 2.82
CA GLU A 72 -3.00 5.64 2.27
C GLU A 72 -3.28 4.15 2.06
N VAL A 73 -4.52 3.75 2.36
CA VAL A 73 -4.92 2.33 2.34
C VAL A 73 -5.09 1.85 0.91
N LEU A 74 -4.42 0.76 0.56
CA LEU A 74 -4.37 0.25 -0.81
C LEU A 74 -5.09 -1.09 -0.98
N PHE A 75 -4.66 -2.13 -0.25
CA PHE A 75 -5.15 -3.50 -0.44
C PHE A 75 -5.42 -4.20 0.89
N SER A 76 -6.25 -5.24 0.83
CA SER A 76 -6.57 -6.11 1.96
C SER A 76 -6.07 -7.54 1.69
N SER A 77 -5.63 -8.22 2.75
CA SER A 77 -5.33 -9.65 2.70
C SER A 77 -6.53 -10.49 2.26
N LEU A 78 -7.76 -10.00 2.44
CA LEU A 78 -8.98 -10.68 2.01
C LEU A 78 -9.07 -10.79 0.47
N ASP A 79 -8.41 -9.91 -0.25
CA ASP A 79 -8.39 -9.88 -1.71
C ASP A 79 -7.06 -10.37 -2.30
N LYS A 80 -6.13 -10.80 -1.45
CA LYS A 80 -4.83 -11.36 -1.85
C LYS A 80 -4.97 -12.82 -2.25
N TYR A 81 -4.25 -13.23 -3.28
CA TYR A 81 -4.24 -14.62 -3.74
C TYR A 81 -2.88 -15.02 -4.30
N GLU A 82 -2.68 -16.34 -4.41
CA GLU A 82 -1.45 -16.92 -4.98
C GLU A 82 -1.53 -16.89 -6.51
N SER A 83 -0.85 -15.94 -7.12
CA SER A 83 -0.80 -15.81 -8.58
C SER A 83 0.28 -16.67 -9.24
N GLY A 84 1.24 -17.16 -8.46
CA GLY A 84 2.39 -17.89 -8.98
C GLY A 84 3.46 -17.00 -9.64
N THR A 85 3.28 -15.68 -9.61
CA THR A 85 4.20 -14.74 -10.29
C THR A 85 5.42 -14.36 -9.46
N GLY A 86 5.35 -14.52 -8.12
CA GLY A 86 6.41 -14.15 -7.20
C GLY A 86 6.31 -12.74 -6.64
N TRP A 87 5.23 -12.02 -6.94
CA TRP A 87 4.88 -10.74 -6.35
C TRP A 87 3.52 -10.81 -5.67
N PRO A 88 3.27 -10.00 -4.62
CA PRO A 88 1.96 -9.97 -3.99
C PRO A 88 0.89 -9.54 -5.01
N SER A 89 -0.19 -10.31 -5.08
CA SER A 89 -1.24 -10.17 -6.07
C SER A 89 -2.61 -10.05 -5.40
N PHE A 90 -3.42 -9.13 -5.91
CA PHE A 90 -4.74 -8.81 -5.34
C PHE A 90 -5.79 -8.77 -6.46
N THR A 91 -7.03 -9.12 -6.13
CA THR A 91 -8.14 -9.10 -7.11
C THR A 91 -8.75 -7.72 -7.25
N ARG A 92 -8.61 -6.87 -6.25
CA ARG A 92 -9.15 -5.50 -6.22
C ARG A 92 -8.46 -4.65 -5.14
N PRO A 93 -8.49 -3.31 -5.25
CA PRO A 93 -8.08 -2.45 -4.15
C PRO A 93 -9.10 -2.46 -3.01
N LEU A 94 -8.64 -2.20 -1.79
CA LEU A 94 -9.52 -2.01 -0.63
C LEU A 94 -10.22 -0.65 -0.69
N VAL A 95 -9.47 0.39 -1.03
CA VAL A 95 -9.99 1.75 -1.22
C VAL A 95 -9.64 2.20 -2.63
N SER A 96 -10.58 2.05 -3.55
CA SER A 96 -10.36 2.33 -4.97
C SER A 96 -9.97 3.78 -5.25
N ALA A 97 -10.45 4.73 -4.45
CA ALA A 97 -10.10 6.14 -4.57
C ALA A 97 -8.60 6.43 -4.32
N ASN A 98 -7.89 5.53 -3.63
CA ASN A 98 -6.47 5.67 -3.35
C ASN A 98 -5.57 5.09 -4.45
N ILE A 99 -6.16 4.55 -5.50
CA ILE A 99 -5.48 3.94 -6.63
C ILE A 99 -5.80 4.73 -7.90
N LYS A 100 -4.79 4.99 -8.70
CA LYS A 100 -4.94 5.50 -10.07
C LYS A 100 -4.14 4.65 -11.04
N THR A 101 -4.61 4.60 -12.28
CA THR A 101 -3.99 3.80 -13.34
C THR A 101 -3.58 4.69 -14.50
N GLY A 102 -2.57 4.26 -15.25
CA GLY A 102 -2.09 4.95 -16.43
C GLY A 102 -1.39 3.99 -17.37
N ASP A 103 -1.23 4.41 -18.62
CA ASP A 103 -0.54 3.61 -19.61
C ASP A 103 0.97 3.59 -19.36
N ASP A 104 1.55 2.41 -19.46
CA ASP A 104 3.00 2.20 -19.38
C ASP A 104 3.47 1.47 -20.64
N ARG A 105 4.25 2.13 -21.48
CA ARG A 105 4.81 1.59 -22.71
C ARG A 105 6.32 1.38 -22.65
N THR A 106 6.87 1.42 -21.44
CA THR A 106 8.30 1.32 -21.24
C THR A 106 8.85 0.00 -21.69
N ILE A 107 9.35 -0.78 -21.97
CA ILE A 107 9.85 -2.09 -22.40
C ILE A 107 9.16 -2.63 -23.67
N GLY A 108 8.59 -1.75 -24.52
CA GLY A 108 7.94 -2.18 -25.77
C GLY A 108 6.65 -2.96 -25.59
N MET A 109 6.11 -3.04 -24.39
CA MET A 109 4.83 -3.67 -24.07
C MET A 109 3.86 -2.63 -23.54
N GLU A 110 2.60 -2.72 -23.96
CA GLU A 110 1.54 -1.91 -23.41
C GLU A 110 1.03 -2.54 -22.11
N ARG A 111 1.26 -1.86 -20.97
CA ARG A 111 0.80 -2.30 -19.65
C ARG A 111 0.05 -1.18 -18.97
N THR A 112 -0.78 -1.53 -17.98
CA THR A 112 -1.45 -0.54 -17.14
C THR A 112 -0.72 -0.42 -15.80
N GLU A 113 -0.07 0.72 -15.60
CA GLU A 113 0.62 1.04 -14.34
C GLU A 113 -0.38 1.38 -13.26
N VAL A 114 -0.10 0.97 -12.03
CA VAL A 114 -0.87 1.31 -10.84
C VAL A 114 -0.02 2.20 -9.94
N ARG A 115 -0.57 3.35 -9.55
CA ARG A 115 0.05 4.30 -8.62
C ARG A 115 -0.93 4.66 -7.50
N SER A 116 -0.39 5.05 -6.36
CA SER A 116 -1.21 5.63 -5.30
C SER A 116 -1.67 7.05 -5.66
N THR A 117 -2.87 7.43 -5.22
CA THR A 117 -3.46 8.71 -5.60
C THR A 117 -2.73 9.90 -5.01
N HIS A 118 -2.44 9.88 -3.70
CA HIS A 118 -1.86 11.02 -2.99
C HIS A 118 -0.34 11.07 -3.11
N ALA A 119 0.35 9.98 -2.82
CA ALA A 119 1.80 9.93 -2.90
C ALA A 119 2.33 9.83 -4.33
N ASN A 120 1.50 9.41 -5.27
CA ASN A 120 1.91 9.10 -6.64
C ASN A 120 3.05 8.07 -6.69
N SER A 121 3.08 7.16 -5.71
CA SER A 121 4.05 6.08 -5.69
C SER A 121 3.75 5.08 -6.80
N HIS A 122 4.77 4.65 -7.52
CA HIS A 122 4.65 3.48 -8.39
C HIS A 122 4.43 2.26 -7.50
N LEU A 123 3.33 1.54 -7.73
CA LEU A 123 2.98 0.35 -6.96
C LEU A 123 3.25 -0.93 -7.76
N GLY A 124 2.91 -0.94 -9.01
CA GLY A 124 3.02 -2.09 -9.89
C GLY A 124 2.15 -1.92 -11.13
N HIS A 125 1.55 -3.01 -11.56
CA HIS A 125 0.71 -3.06 -12.76
C HIS A 125 -0.56 -3.86 -12.50
N VAL A 126 -1.61 -3.61 -13.27
CA VAL A 126 -2.84 -4.40 -13.26
C VAL A 126 -3.03 -5.08 -14.61
N PHE A 127 -3.43 -6.36 -14.56
CA PHE A 127 -3.65 -7.24 -15.71
C PHE A 127 -5.06 -7.79 -15.67
N ASP A 128 -5.57 -8.25 -16.80
CA ASP A 128 -6.91 -8.83 -16.97
C ASP A 128 -6.94 -10.36 -16.91
N ASP A 129 -5.86 -10.97 -16.42
CA ASP A 129 -5.70 -12.41 -16.29
C ASP A 129 -5.87 -12.91 -14.84
N GLY A 130 -6.65 -12.19 -14.06
CA GLY A 130 -6.94 -12.52 -12.65
C GLY A 130 -8.15 -13.45 -12.50
N PRO A 131 -8.38 -13.93 -11.27
CA PRO A 131 -9.50 -14.80 -10.95
C PRO A 131 -10.82 -14.04 -10.87
N ARG A 132 -11.92 -14.78 -10.93
CA ARG A 132 -13.24 -14.23 -10.63
C ARG A 132 -13.31 -13.76 -9.16
N PRO A 133 -14.17 -12.78 -8.83
CA PRO A 133 -15.19 -12.15 -9.68
C PRO A 133 -14.67 -11.03 -10.58
N THR A 134 -13.54 -10.38 -10.24
CA THR A 134 -13.10 -9.19 -10.97
C THR A 134 -12.42 -9.50 -12.30
N GLY A 135 -11.76 -10.65 -12.43
CA GLY A 135 -10.92 -10.97 -13.58
C GLY A 135 -9.61 -10.17 -13.60
N LEU A 136 -9.31 -9.40 -12.54
CA LEU A 136 -8.15 -8.53 -12.49
C LEU A 136 -7.06 -9.11 -11.58
N ARG A 137 -5.81 -8.85 -11.95
CA ARG A 137 -4.63 -9.16 -11.16
C ARG A 137 -3.83 -7.87 -10.94
N TYR A 138 -3.93 -7.33 -9.73
CA TYR A 138 -3.08 -6.24 -9.27
C TYR A 138 -1.77 -6.83 -8.76
N CYS A 139 -0.72 -6.72 -9.58
CA CYS A 139 0.62 -7.26 -9.27
C CYS A 139 1.48 -6.13 -8.72
N MET A 140 1.73 -6.17 -7.40
CA MET A 140 2.32 -5.05 -6.67
C MET A 140 3.73 -5.36 -6.19
N ASN A 141 4.53 -4.32 -6.02
CA ASN A 141 5.84 -4.42 -5.38
C ASN A 141 5.70 -4.33 -3.85
N SER A 142 6.26 -5.26 -3.12
CA SER A 142 6.25 -5.25 -1.66
C SER A 142 6.87 -3.98 -1.09
N ALA A 143 7.95 -3.48 -1.69
CA ALA A 143 8.66 -2.29 -1.23
C ALA A 143 7.83 -1.00 -1.33
N ALA A 144 6.78 -0.98 -2.14
CA ALA A 144 5.86 0.17 -2.22
C ALA A 144 4.83 0.19 -1.08
N MET A 145 4.72 -0.90 -0.34
CA MET A 145 3.66 -1.10 0.65
C MET A 145 4.23 -1.39 2.03
N ARG A 146 3.42 -1.08 3.05
CA ARG A 146 3.64 -1.51 4.42
C ARG A 146 2.45 -2.36 4.85
N PHE A 147 2.70 -3.56 5.34
CA PHE A 147 1.68 -4.46 5.87
C PHE A 147 1.39 -4.13 7.33
N ILE A 148 0.10 -4.07 7.69
CA ILE A 148 -0.36 -3.84 9.05
C ILE A 148 -1.26 -5.01 9.44
N PRO A 149 -0.82 -5.88 10.36
CA PRO A 149 -1.64 -7.00 10.80
C PRO A 149 -2.87 -6.52 11.57
N VAL A 150 -3.94 -7.31 11.55
CA VAL A 150 -5.23 -6.97 12.18
C VAL A 150 -5.06 -6.51 13.62
N ALA A 151 -4.24 -7.20 14.42
CA ALA A 151 -4.03 -6.86 15.82
C ALA A 151 -3.41 -5.47 16.04
N LYS A 152 -2.78 -4.89 15.02
CA LYS A 152 -2.12 -3.58 15.08
C LYS A 152 -2.86 -2.45 14.37
N LEU A 153 -3.99 -2.74 13.76
CA LEU A 153 -4.76 -1.72 13.02
C LEU A 153 -5.16 -0.53 13.90
N GLY A 154 -5.65 -0.79 15.11
CA GLY A 154 -6.03 0.28 16.04
C GLY A 154 -4.86 1.18 16.41
N ASP A 155 -3.73 0.60 16.81
CA ASP A 155 -2.53 1.36 17.22
C ASP A 155 -1.91 2.14 16.06
N ALA A 156 -2.04 1.63 14.85
CA ALA A 156 -1.48 2.28 13.66
C ALA A 156 -2.40 3.36 13.06
N GLY A 157 -3.61 3.55 13.60
CA GLY A 157 -4.57 4.55 13.14
C GLY A 157 -5.54 4.07 12.06
N TYR A 158 -5.64 2.75 11.86
CA TYR A 158 -6.51 2.12 10.85
C TYR A 158 -7.60 1.25 11.49
N GLY A 159 -8.00 1.56 12.72
CA GLY A 159 -8.97 0.75 13.49
C GLY A 159 -10.32 0.54 12.80
N GLU A 160 -10.73 1.46 11.94
CA GLU A 160 -11.97 1.35 11.16
C GLU A 160 -12.00 0.12 10.23
N TYR A 161 -10.83 -0.39 9.83
CA TYR A 161 -10.72 -1.56 8.96
C TYR A 161 -10.77 -2.89 9.71
N ALA A 162 -10.65 -2.87 11.03
CA ALA A 162 -10.68 -4.09 11.84
C ALA A 162 -11.99 -4.88 11.68
N LYS A 163 -13.10 -4.19 11.49
CA LYS A 163 -14.42 -4.82 11.29
C LYS A 163 -14.52 -5.70 10.05
N LEU A 164 -13.69 -5.48 9.04
CA LEU A 164 -13.65 -6.32 7.84
C LEU A 164 -13.24 -7.75 8.17
N PHE A 165 -12.41 -7.94 9.18
CA PHE A 165 -11.86 -9.23 9.59
C PHE A 165 -12.70 -9.94 10.64
N SER A 166 -13.53 -9.21 11.36
CA SER A 166 -14.44 -9.80 12.37
C SER A 166 -15.63 -10.54 11.76
N LYS A 167 -15.96 -10.28 10.49
CA LYS A 167 -17.06 -10.93 9.76
C LYS A 167 -16.65 -12.22 9.03
N ALA A 168 -15.37 -12.57 9.05
CA ALA A 168 -14.82 -13.74 8.36
C ALA A 168 -14.80 -14.98 9.28
N LYS A 169 -15.95 -15.32 9.86
CA LYS A 169 -16.14 -16.60 10.55
C LYS A 169 -16.93 -17.57 9.67
#